data_78e020726f09e1f354a16d10ca546786
#
_entry.id   78e020726f09e1f354a16d10ca546786
#
_cell.length_a   1.000
_cell.length_b   1.000
_cell.length_c   1.000
_cell.angle_alpha   90.00
_cell.angle_beta   90.00
_cell.angle_gamma   90.00
#
_symmetry.space_group_name_H-M   'P 1'
#
loop_
_entity.id
_entity.type
_entity.pdbx_description
1 polymer ?
#
loop_
_entity_poly.entity_id
_entity_poly.type
_entity_poly.pdbx_seq_one_letter_code
_entity_poly.pdbx_strand_id
1 'polypeptide(L)'
;MRLDQFTVKAQEALTAAQTLAEKSDHPEVTTEHLLKTLLEQEGGVVPSALGKVGVNLGGLAAETEKALASLPKAQGSATHLSPKLDGVLKQALREA
;
A
#
# COMPACT_ATOMS: atom_id res chain seq x y z
N MET A 1 -6.11 21.34 -0.72
CA MET A 1 -6.16 19.90 -1.01
C MET A 1 -7.59 19.41 -0.96
N ARG A 2 -7.98 18.61 -1.92
CA ARG A 2 -9.35 18.07 -1.95
C ARG A 2 -9.39 16.76 -1.18
N LEU A 3 -10.06 16.77 -0.05
CA LEU A 3 -10.16 15.59 0.80
C LEU A 3 -10.92 14.45 0.11
N ASP A 4 -11.95 14.77 -0.67
CA ASP A 4 -12.71 13.76 -1.40
C ASP A 4 -11.85 13.04 -2.43
N GLN A 5 -11.02 13.77 -3.18
CA GLN A 5 -10.12 13.19 -4.15
C GLN A 5 -9.07 12.31 -3.48
N PHE A 6 -8.53 12.77 -2.34
CA PHE A 6 -7.59 11.99 -1.57
C PHE A 6 -8.24 10.68 -1.10
N THR A 7 -9.48 10.76 -0.62
CA THR A 7 -10.20 9.57 -0.15
C THR A 7 -10.42 8.55 -1.26
N VAL A 8 -10.78 9.00 -2.46
CA VAL A 8 -10.97 8.11 -3.61
C VAL A 8 -9.66 7.42 -3.97
N LYS A 9 -8.57 8.17 -4.05
CA LYS A 9 -7.26 7.61 -4.38
C LYS A 9 -6.80 6.61 -3.31
N ALA A 10 -7.05 6.93 -2.04
CA ALA A 10 -6.71 6.02 -0.94
C ALA A 10 -7.51 4.72 -1.02
N GLN A 11 -8.80 4.81 -1.34
CA GLN A 11 -9.65 3.63 -1.51
C GLN A 11 -9.18 2.76 -2.67
N GLU A 12 -8.81 3.39 -3.79
CA GLU A 12 -8.28 2.67 -4.95
C GLU A 12 -6.99 1.93 -4.59
N ALA A 13 -6.09 2.60 -3.87
CA ALA A 13 -4.84 1.99 -3.45
C ALA A 13 -5.07 0.81 -2.50
N LEU A 14 -6.00 0.95 -1.57
CA LEU A 14 -6.31 -0.11 -0.62
C LEU A 14 -6.92 -1.32 -1.32
N THR A 15 -7.84 -1.09 -2.27
CA THR A 15 -8.43 -2.16 -3.07
C THR A 15 -7.35 -2.88 -3.88
N ALA A 16 -6.45 -2.12 -4.51
CA ALA A 16 -5.35 -2.69 -5.29
C ALA A 16 -4.40 -3.50 -4.39
N ALA A 17 -4.13 -3.01 -3.18
CA ALA A 17 -3.29 -3.72 -2.22
C ALA A 17 -3.92 -5.05 -1.81
N GLN A 18 -5.22 -5.06 -1.60
CA GLN A 18 -5.97 -6.27 -1.26
C GLN A 18 -5.89 -7.29 -2.40
N THR A 19 -6.10 -6.84 -3.63
CA THR A 19 -6.00 -7.70 -4.82
C THR A 19 -4.58 -8.25 -4.96
N LEU A 20 -3.57 -7.43 -4.73
CA LEU A 20 -2.18 -7.87 -4.79
C LEU A 20 -1.90 -8.97 -3.78
N ALA A 21 -2.36 -8.80 -2.55
CA ALA A 21 -2.17 -9.80 -1.50
C ALA A 21 -2.86 -11.12 -1.87
N GLU A 22 -4.08 -11.04 -2.39
CA GLU A 22 -4.83 -12.23 -2.81
C GLU A 22 -4.12 -12.98 -3.93
N LYS A 23 -3.65 -12.26 -4.94
CA LYS A 23 -2.94 -12.86 -6.07
C LYS A 23 -1.61 -13.49 -5.67
N SER A 24 -1.00 -12.99 -4.62
CA SER A 24 0.28 -13.48 -4.13
C SER A 24 0.14 -14.55 -3.04
N ASP A 25 -1.10 -14.96 -2.74
CA ASP A 25 -1.40 -15.93 -1.67
C ASP A 25 -0.91 -15.47 -0.30
N HIS A 26 -0.91 -14.15 -0.09
CA HIS A 26 -0.57 -13.59 1.21
C HIS A 26 -1.84 -13.52 2.07
N PRO A 27 -1.81 -14.08 3.29
CA PRO A 27 -3.01 -14.07 4.15
C PRO A 27 -3.31 -12.71 4.75
N GLU A 28 -2.36 -11.78 4.71
CA GLU A 28 -2.56 -10.44 5.24
C GLU A 28 -2.23 -9.37 4.21
N VAL A 29 -3.03 -8.30 4.22
CA VAL A 29 -2.70 -7.08 3.48
C VAL A 29 -1.84 -6.24 4.39
N THR A 30 -0.59 -6.03 4.03
CA THR A 30 0.39 -5.34 4.86
C THR A 30 0.65 -3.93 4.35
N THR A 31 1.41 -3.15 5.14
CA THR A 31 1.83 -1.82 4.72
C THR A 31 2.67 -1.87 3.45
N GLU A 32 3.41 -2.96 3.23
CA GLU A 32 4.20 -3.14 2.00
C GLU A 32 3.33 -3.27 0.77
N HIS A 33 2.20 -3.98 0.87
CA HIS A 33 1.24 -4.06 -0.25
C HIS A 33 0.69 -2.67 -0.58
N LEU A 34 0.31 -1.93 0.44
CA LEU A 34 -0.23 -0.59 0.24
C LEU A 34 0.82 0.35 -0.35
N LEU A 35 2.04 0.29 0.16
CA LEU A 35 3.13 1.11 -0.35
C LEU A 35 3.39 0.84 -1.83
N LYS A 36 3.43 -0.43 -2.23
CA LYS A 36 3.64 -0.78 -3.62
C LYS A 36 2.55 -0.19 -4.51
N THR A 37 1.29 -0.31 -4.12
CA THR A 37 0.20 0.22 -4.93
C THR A 37 0.20 1.74 -4.99
N LEU A 38 0.55 2.41 -3.90
CA LEU A 38 0.67 3.86 -3.88
C LEU A 38 1.81 4.35 -4.78
N LEU A 39 2.93 3.63 -4.81
CA LEU A 39 4.07 3.98 -5.67
C LEU A 39 3.75 3.81 -7.14
N GLU A 40 2.89 2.84 -7.49
CA GLU A 40 2.52 2.55 -8.86
C GLU A 40 1.29 3.32 -9.34
N GLN A 41 0.62 4.02 -8.46
CA GLN A 41 -0.63 4.70 -8.79
C GLN A 41 -0.40 5.87 -9.74
N GLU A 42 -1.04 5.83 -10.90
CA GLU A 42 -0.97 6.90 -11.87
C GLU A 42 -1.66 8.15 -11.33
N GLY A 43 -0.98 9.30 -11.48
CA GLY A 43 -1.50 10.54 -10.97
C GLY A 43 -1.58 10.59 -9.46
N GLY A 44 -0.93 9.65 -8.77
CA GLY A 44 -0.92 9.61 -7.33
C GLY A 44 -0.04 10.69 -6.72
N VAL A 45 -0.39 11.10 -5.51
CA VAL A 45 0.33 12.14 -4.78
C VAL A 45 1.65 11.60 -4.22
N VAL A 46 1.69 10.33 -3.83
CA VAL A 46 2.83 9.74 -3.13
C VAL A 46 4.11 9.74 -3.97
N PRO A 47 4.11 9.22 -5.22
CA PRO A 47 5.34 9.27 -6.02
C PRO A 47 5.84 10.69 -6.24
N SER A 48 4.94 11.63 -6.51
CA SER A 48 5.30 13.02 -6.73
C SER A 48 5.91 13.64 -5.47
N ALA A 49 5.29 13.43 -4.31
CA ALA A 49 5.77 13.97 -3.05
C ALA A 49 7.13 13.40 -2.66
N LEU A 50 7.31 12.09 -2.82
CA LEU A 50 8.58 11.43 -2.49
C LEU A 50 9.69 11.89 -3.43
N GLY A 51 9.38 12.06 -4.73
CA GLY A 51 10.34 12.57 -5.68
C GLY A 51 10.82 13.96 -5.33
N LYS A 52 9.93 14.83 -4.84
CA LYS A 52 10.26 16.18 -4.44
C LYS A 52 11.20 16.25 -3.24
N VAL A 53 11.11 15.29 -2.33
CA VAL A 53 12.01 15.25 -1.17
C VAL A 53 13.29 14.47 -1.45
N GLY A 54 13.50 14.03 -2.69
CA GLY A 54 14.74 13.41 -3.09
C GLY A 54 14.83 11.90 -2.86
N VAL A 55 13.71 11.23 -2.63
CA VAL A 55 13.69 9.79 -2.45
C VAL A 55 13.93 9.09 -3.79
N ASN A 56 14.79 8.07 -3.78
CA ASN A 56 15.00 7.23 -4.96
C ASN A 56 13.83 6.25 -5.09
N LEU A 57 12.88 6.59 -5.96
CA LEU A 57 11.67 5.79 -6.14
C LEU A 57 11.96 4.37 -6.65
N GLY A 58 12.94 4.24 -7.54
CA GLY A 58 13.33 2.91 -8.04
C GLY A 58 13.89 2.03 -6.94
N GLY A 59 14.74 2.60 -6.07
CA GLY A 59 15.28 1.89 -4.92
C GLY A 59 14.20 1.50 -3.92
N LEU A 60 13.28 2.41 -3.65
CA LEU A 60 12.18 2.14 -2.73
C LEU A 60 11.26 1.04 -3.27
N ALA A 61 10.95 1.08 -4.57
CA ALA A 61 10.14 0.04 -5.20
C ALA A 61 10.82 -1.32 -5.12
N ALA A 62 12.14 -1.37 -5.36
CA ALA A 62 12.89 -2.61 -5.27
C ALA A 62 12.90 -3.18 -3.85
N GLU A 63 13.07 -2.33 -2.84
CA GLU A 63 13.02 -2.75 -1.44
C GLU A 63 11.64 -3.28 -1.07
N THR A 64 10.59 -2.62 -1.56
CA THR A 64 9.21 -3.06 -1.32
C THR A 64 8.96 -4.42 -1.95
N GLU A 65 9.43 -4.64 -3.18
CA GLU A 65 9.30 -5.94 -3.85
C GLU A 65 10.00 -7.04 -3.06
N LYS A 66 11.19 -6.75 -2.53
CA LYS A 66 11.94 -7.70 -1.70
C LYS A 66 11.16 -8.06 -0.44
N ALA A 67 10.60 -7.04 0.22
CA ALA A 67 9.82 -7.26 1.43
C ALA A 67 8.59 -8.13 1.13
N LEU A 68 7.90 -7.87 0.02
CA LEU A 68 6.75 -8.66 -0.38
C LEU A 68 7.13 -10.11 -0.68
N ALA A 69 8.27 -10.33 -1.33
CA ALA A 69 8.72 -11.67 -1.67
C ALA A 69 9.05 -12.50 -0.43
N SER A 70 9.39 -11.86 0.68
CA SER A 70 9.73 -12.54 1.94
C SER A 70 8.53 -12.81 2.84
N LEU A 71 7.33 -12.31 2.48
CA LEU A 71 6.15 -12.54 3.29
C LEU A 71 5.68 -14.00 3.21
N PRO A 72 5.14 -14.55 4.31
CA PRO A 72 4.63 -15.91 4.29
C PRO A 72 3.42 -16.02 3.36
N LYS A 73 3.28 -17.17 2.70
CA LYS A 73 2.17 -17.45 1.80
C LYS A 73 1.28 -18.53 2.42
N ALA A 74 -0.03 -18.38 2.22
CA ALA A 74 -1.00 -19.35 2.71
C ALA A 74 -2.13 -19.46 1.69
N GLN A 75 -2.04 -20.49 0.86
CA GLN A 75 -2.99 -20.73 -0.21
C GLN A 75 -4.38 -21.05 0.35
N GLY A 76 -5.40 -20.43 -0.25
CA GLY A 76 -6.79 -20.69 0.15
C GLY A 76 -7.24 -19.96 1.40
N SER A 77 -6.40 -19.14 2.00
CA SER A 77 -6.78 -18.35 3.18
C SER A 77 -7.54 -17.10 2.78
N ALA A 78 -8.48 -16.68 3.62
CA ALA A 78 -9.12 -15.38 3.46
C ALA A 78 -8.11 -14.29 3.78
N THR A 79 -8.08 -13.27 2.94
CA THR A 79 -7.15 -12.16 3.11
C THR A 79 -7.74 -11.12 4.06
N HIS A 80 -6.96 -10.63 5.00
CA HIS A 80 -7.41 -9.61 5.96
C HIS A 80 -6.30 -8.59 6.19
N LEU A 81 -6.66 -7.43 6.73
CA LEU A 81 -5.68 -6.40 7.03
C LEU A 81 -4.76 -6.85 8.16
N SER A 82 -3.45 -6.59 8.01
CA SER A 82 -2.54 -6.84 9.11
C SER A 82 -2.85 -5.87 10.26
N PRO A 83 -2.58 -6.26 11.51
CA PRO A 83 -2.80 -5.35 12.64
C PRO A 83 -2.06 -4.02 12.49
N LYS A 84 -0.85 -4.06 11.94
CA LYS A 84 -0.06 -2.86 11.71
C LYS A 84 -0.73 -1.94 10.70
N LEU A 85 -1.20 -2.48 9.58
CA LEU A 85 -1.87 -1.68 8.54
C LEU A 85 -3.19 -1.13 9.07
N ASP A 86 -3.96 -1.94 9.78
CA ASP A 86 -5.20 -1.49 10.40
C ASP A 86 -4.95 -0.29 11.32
N GLY A 87 -3.91 -0.34 12.13
CA GLY A 87 -3.52 0.75 13.00
C GLY A 87 -3.14 2.01 12.24
N VAL A 88 -2.38 1.87 11.15
CA VAL A 88 -1.98 2.99 10.31
C VAL A 88 -3.21 3.66 9.69
N LEU A 89 -4.14 2.86 9.16
CA LEU A 89 -5.34 3.40 8.55
C LEU A 89 -6.23 4.14 9.55
N LYS A 90 -6.37 3.60 10.76
CA LYS A 90 -7.13 4.25 11.82
C LYS A 90 -6.51 5.58 12.22
N GLN A 91 -5.19 5.63 12.30
CA GLN A 91 -4.47 6.86 12.62
C GLN A 91 -4.67 7.90 11.53
N ALA A 92 -4.56 7.49 10.26
CA ALA A 92 -4.76 8.40 9.14
C ALA A 92 -6.17 8.99 9.12
N LEU A 93 -7.19 8.17 9.42
CA LEU A 93 -8.57 8.65 9.45
C LEU A 93 -8.80 9.64 10.58
N ARG A 94 -8.13 9.47 11.70
CA ARG A 94 -8.24 10.42 12.83
C ARG A 94 -7.67 11.78 12.50
N GLU A 95 -6.63 11.82 11.68
CA GLU A 95 -5.93 13.05 11.33
C GLU A 95 -6.49 13.74 10.09
N ALA A 96 -7.38 13.08 9.39
CA ALA A 96 -7.97 13.64 8.18
C ALA A 96 -9.04 14.70 8.47
#